data_00ba63a3a35b9ecd2c09c6762a86d27c
#
_entry.id   00ba63a3a35b9ecd2c09c6762a86d27c
#
_cell.length_a   1.000
_cell.length_b   1.000
_cell.length_c   1.000
_cell.angle_alpha   90.00
_cell.angle_beta   90.00
_cell.angle_gamma   90.00
#
_symmetry.space_group_name_H-M   'P 1'
#
loop_
_entity.id
_entity.type
_entity.pdbx_description
1 polymer ?
#
loop_
_entity_poly.entity_id
_entity_poly.type
_entity_poly.pdbx_seq_one_letter_code
_entity_poly.pdbx_strand_id
1 'polypeptide(L)'
;MPWAIPNPSVPGLRLEFVDAWENPAEQFIRSGQRFRFQFSATAGEPLRIGLAWTDLPARGLQNNLNLFVQHIGTGKKWVGNEDLPMSLGIPDPDNNVELVRLENPTLGDYLIQVTATNLLQAPQDYALVVAGELTSGLTTV
;
A
#
# COMPACT_ATOMS: atom_id res chain seq x y z
N MET A 1 1.98 12.90 -8.97
CA MET A 1 2.52 12.92 -7.60
C MET A 1 4.02 12.69 -7.60
N PRO A 2 4.81 13.71 -7.26
CA PRO A 2 6.28 13.53 -7.32
C PRO A 2 6.81 12.43 -6.42
N TRP A 3 6.13 12.14 -5.28
CA TRP A 3 6.58 11.10 -4.36
C TRP A 3 6.46 9.69 -4.95
N ALA A 4 5.59 9.49 -5.94
CA ALA A 4 5.39 8.18 -6.57
C ALA A 4 6.32 7.97 -7.78
N ILE A 5 7.06 9.00 -8.19
CA ILE A 5 7.93 8.95 -9.37
C ILE A 5 9.38 8.92 -8.90
N PRO A 6 10.12 7.82 -9.16
CA PRO A 6 11.53 7.77 -8.79
C PRO A 6 12.35 8.82 -9.52
N ASN A 7 13.38 9.34 -8.86
CA ASN A 7 14.34 10.22 -9.49
C ASN A 7 15.27 9.39 -10.38
N PRO A 8 15.24 9.58 -11.72
CA PRO A 8 16.04 8.75 -12.62
C PRO A 8 17.56 8.96 -12.50
N SER A 9 17.99 10.02 -11.82
CA SER A 9 19.41 10.25 -11.60
C SER A 9 19.98 9.43 -10.45
N VAL A 10 19.15 8.77 -9.64
CA VAL A 10 19.58 7.93 -8.53
C VAL A 10 19.50 6.48 -8.96
N PRO A 11 20.65 5.77 -9.07
CA PRO A 11 20.64 4.34 -9.44
C PRO A 11 19.85 3.49 -8.44
N GLY A 12 19.12 2.51 -8.95
CA GLY A 12 18.35 1.58 -8.11
C GLY A 12 16.97 2.05 -7.72
N LEU A 13 16.63 3.32 -7.94
CA LEU A 13 15.25 3.76 -7.70
C LEU A 13 14.30 3.11 -8.69
N ARG A 14 13.23 2.56 -8.16
CA ARG A 14 12.23 1.81 -8.94
C ARG A 14 10.83 2.21 -8.51
N LEU A 15 9.92 2.13 -9.47
CA LEU A 15 8.49 2.23 -9.25
C LEU A 15 7.87 0.88 -9.64
N GLU A 16 7.19 0.25 -8.68
CA GLU A 16 6.43 -0.98 -8.92
C GLU A 16 4.98 -0.73 -8.59
N PHE A 17 4.06 -1.35 -9.34
CA PHE A 17 2.65 -1.15 -9.07
C PHE A 17 1.83 -2.41 -9.36
N VAL A 18 0.66 -2.48 -8.72
CA VAL A 18 -0.40 -3.45 -9.00
C VAL A 18 -1.64 -2.65 -9.37
N ASP A 19 -2.24 -2.96 -10.52
CA ASP A 19 -3.50 -2.39 -10.94
C ASP A 19 -4.54 -3.50 -11.01
N ALA A 20 -5.35 -3.62 -9.96
CA ALA A 20 -6.35 -4.68 -9.86
C ALA A 20 -7.51 -4.49 -10.85
N TRP A 21 -7.65 -3.31 -11.45
CA TRP A 21 -8.63 -3.08 -12.50
C TRP A 21 -8.50 -4.08 -13.64
N GLU A 22 -7.27 -4.41 -14.02
CA GLU A 22 -6.99 -5.31 -15.14
C GLU A 22 -6.97 -6.79 -14.75
N ASN A 23 -7.08 -7.10 -13.46
CA ASN A 23 -6.98 -8.48 -12.97
C ASN A 23 -8.10 -8.79 -11.97
N PRO A 24 -9.21 -9.38 -12.44
CA PRO A 24 -10.33 -9.70 -11.54
C PRO A 24 -9.95 -10.62 -10.37
N ALA A 25 -8.90 -11.44 -10.51
CA ALA A 25 -8.44 -12.29 -9.42
C ALA A 25 -7.84 -11.51 -8.25
N GLU A 26 -7.48 -10.24 -8.45
CA GLU A 26 -6.94 -9.36 -7.42
C GLU A 26 -7.96 -8.36 -6.91
N GLN A 27 -9.23 -8.46 -7.34
CA GLN A 27 -10.30 -7.59 -6.86
C GLN A 27 -10.97 -8.17 -5.63
N PHE A 28 -11.41 -7.30 -4.74
CA PHE A 28 -12.14 -7.70 -3.54
C PHE A 28 -13.59 -8.03 -3.88
N ILE A 29 -14.09 -9.14 -3.33
CA ILE A 29 -15.47 -9.59 -3.53
C ILE A 29 -16.22 -9.74 -2.21
N ARG A 30 -15.56 -9.66 -1.06
CA ARG A 30 -16.20 -9.76 0.25
C ARG A 30 -15.39 -9.07 1.34
N SER A 31 -16.06 -8.66 2.39
CA SER A 31 -15.41 -8.12 3.59
C SER A 31 -14.51 -9.17 4.23
N GLY A 32 -13.39 -8.74 4.78
CA GLY A 32 -12.40 -9.61 5.41
C GLY A 32 -11.38 -10.21 4.46
N GLN A 33 -11.59 -10.09 3.15
CA GLN A 33 -10.64 -10.56 2.16
C GLN A 33 -9.38 -9.72 2.20
N ARG A 34 -8.22 -10.35 1.91
CA ARG A 34 -6.94 -9.66 1.90
C ARG A 34 -6.06 -10.20 0.80
N PHE A 35 -5.20 -9.30 0.27
CA PHE A 35 -4.14 -9.63 -0.68
C PHE A 35 -2.81 -9.23 -0.08
N ARG A 36 -1.79 -10.04 -0.31
CA ARG A 36 -0.44 -9.81 0.23
C ARG A 36 0.57 -9.79 -0.89
N PHE A 37 1.53 -8.89 -0.75
CA PHE A 37 2.62 -8.70 -1.70
C PHE A 37 3.92 -8.58 -0.93
N GLN A 38 5.02 -8.96 -1.57
CA GLN A 38 6.35 -8.89 -0.96
C GLN A 38 7.32 -8.22 -1.91
N PHE A 39 8.24 -7.46 -1.35
CA PHE A 39 9.35 -6.86 -2.07
C PHE A 39 10.54 -6.70 -1.13
N SER A 40 11.72 -6.43 -1.69
CA SER A 40 12.94 -6.14 -0.92
C SER A 40 13.44 -4.76 -1.28
N ALA A 41 13.99 -4.05 -0.28
CA ALA A 41 14.50 -2.70 -0.45
C ALA A 41 15.80 -2.50 0.31
N THR A 42 16.59 -1.52 -0.14
CA THR A 42 17.79 -1.07 0.57
C THR A 42 17.43 0.06 1.54
N ALA A 43 18.40 0.46 2.37
CA ALA A 43 18.24 1.56 3.30
C ALA A 43 18.63 2.92 2.70
N GLY A 44 19.00 2.96 1.40
CA GLY A 44 19.61 4.15 0.80
C GLY A 44 18.67 5.30 0.52
N GLU A 45 17.40 5.02 0.21
CA GLU A 45 16.44 6.03 -0.20
C GLU A 45 15.11 5.85 0.52
N PRO A 46 14.32 6.93 0.68
CA PRO A 46 12.98 6.81 1.28
C PRO A 46 12.11 5.81 0.52
N LEU A 47 11.30 5.08 1.27
CA LEU A 47 10.37 4.08 0.75
C LEU A 47 8.96 4.62 0.90
N ARG A 48 8.17 4.54 -0.18
CA ARG A 48 6.80 5.03 -0.21
C ARG A 48 5.88 3.97 -0.77
N ILE A 49 4.82 3.69 -0.05
CA ILE A 49 3.80 2.73 -0.45
C ILE A 49 2.45 3.45 -0.44
N GLY A 50 1.73 3.36 -1.54
CA GLY A 50 0.43 4.01 -1.69
C GLY A 50 -0.64 3.05 -2.17
N LEU A 51 -1.82 3.16 -1.59
CA LEU A 51 -3.03 2.44 -1.96
C LEU A 51 -4.10 3.45 -2.31
N ALA A 52 -4.78 3.25 -3.44
CA ALA A 52 -5.91 4.09 -3.83
C ALA A 52 -6.99 3.23 -4.48
N TRP A 53 -8.23 3.62 -4.26
CA TRP A 53 -9.38 2.98 -4.91
C TRP A 53 -10.47 4.01 -5.18
N THR A 54 -11.33 3.71 -6.16
CA THR A 54 -12.49 4.53 -6.45
C THR A 54 -13.65 4.06 -5.59
N ASP A 55 -14.18 4.95 -4.76
CA ASP A 55 -15.33 4.65 -3.91
C ASP A 55 -16.59 5.28 -4.50
N LEU A 56 -17.75 4.67 -4.24
CA LEU A 56 -19.00 5.20 -4.73
C LEU A 56 -19.39 6.46 -3.96
N PRO A 57 -20.03 7.46 -4.62
CA PRO A 57 -20.48 8.67 -3.95
C PRO A 57 -21.51 8.32 -2.86
N ALA A 58 -21.19 8.67 -1.62
CA ALA A 58 -22.08 8.48 -0.47
C ALA A 58 -21.51 9.22 0.74
N ARG A 59 -22.24 9.20 1.84
CA ARG A 59 -21.69 9.62 3.12
C ARG A 59 -20.71 8.56 3.63
N GLY A 60 -19.46 8.96 3.81
CA GLY A 60 -18.40 8.06 4.21
C GLY A 60 -18.05 7.05 3.13
N LEU A 61 -17.13 6.16 3.41
CA LEU A 61 -16.71 5.14 2.47
C LEU A 61 -17.75 4.04 2.34
N GLN A 62 -18.10 3.69 1.09
CA GLN A 62 -18.89 2.51 0.80
C GLN A 62 -18.03 1.24 0.96
N ASN A 63 -16.77 1.32 0.55
CA ASN A 63 -15.81 0.25 0.72
C ASN A 63 -14.60 0.79 1.46
N ASN A 64 -14.28 0.18 2.59
CA ASN A 64 -13.12 0.56 3.39
C ASN A 64 -12.01 -0.46 3.22
N LEU A 65 -11.01 -0.08 2.42
CA LEU A 65 -9.78 -0.86 2.28
C LEU A 65 -8.72 -0.28 3.21
N ASN A 66 -7.81 -1.12 3.67
CA ASN A 66 -6.73 -0.67 4.55
C ASN A 66 -5.39 -1.24 4.12
N LEU A 67 -4.36 -0.43 4.25
CA LEU A 67 -2.98 -0.74 3.90
C LEU A 67 -2.18 -1.02 5.17
N PHE A 68 -1.48 -2.15 5.17
CA PHE A 68 -0.55 -2.52 6.24
C PHE A 68 0.79 -2.89 5.60
N VAL A 69 1.87 -2.46 6.23
CA VAL A 69 3.23 -2.77 5.79
C VAL A 69 4.01 -3.33 6.98
N GLN A 70 4.81 -4.36 6.74
CA GLN A 70 5.67 -4.96 7.76
C GLN A 70 7.06 -5.19 7.22
N HIS A 71 8.08 -4.80 8.00
CA HIS A 71 9.45 -5.24 7.75
C HIS A 71 9.60 -6.63 8.37
N ILE A 72 9.87 -7.62 7.55
CA ILE A 72 9.82 -9.02 7.98
C ILE A 72 10.90 -9.32 9.02
N GLY A 73 12.13 -8.84 8.79
CA GLY A 73 13.27 -9.13 9.66
C GLY A 73 13.13 -8.56 11.07
N THR A 74 12.62 -7.35 11.22
CA THR A 74 12.45 -6.70 12.53
C THR A 74 11.07 -6.87 13.12
N GLY A 75 10.08 -7.25 12.29
CA GLY A 75 8.69 -7.34 12.71
C GLY A 75 7.98 -6.00 12.84
N LYS A 76 8.65 -4.88 12.56
CA LYS A 76 8.06 -3.56 12.66
C LYS A 76 6.94 -3.39 11.64
N LYS A 77 5.83 -2.76 12.06
CA LYS A 77 4.62 -2.60 11.25
C LYS A 77 4.22 -1.14 11.12
N TRP A 78 3.59 -0.82 10.00
CA TRP A 78 3.01 0.50 9.72
C TRP A 78 1.61 0.34 9.17
N VAL A 79 0.75 1.31 9.48
CA VAL A 79 -0.63 1.37 9.01
C VAL A 79 -0.75 2.55 8.06
N GLY A 80 -1.52 2.40 6.98
CA GLY A 80 -1.76 3.47 6.03
C GLY A 80 -2.30 4.73 6.72
N ASN A 81 -1.75 5.89 6.35
CA ASN A 81 -2.13 7.20 6.90
C ASN A 81 -1.87 7.38 8.40
N GLU A 82 -0.99 6.56 9.00
CA GLU A 82 -0.70 6.71 10.43
C GLU A 82 0.00 8.03 10.77
N ASP A 83 0.57 8.72 9.77
CA ASP A 83 1.17 10.04 9.95
C ASP A 83 0.13 11.16 10.04
N LEU A 84 -1.14 10.89 9.71
CA LEU A 84 -2.18 11.89 9.81
C LEU A 84 -2.45 12.24 11.28
N PRO A 85 -2.72 13.52 11.59
CA PRO A 85 -3.18 13.89 12.92
C PRO A 85 -4.39 13.04 13.33
N MET A 86 -4.44 12.60 14.57
CA MET A 86 -5.54 11.81 15.12
C MET A 86 -5.61 10.36 14.63
N SER A 87 -4.65 9.86 13.85
CA SER A 87 -4.68 8.48 13.38
C SER A 87 -4.49 7.47 14.52
N LEU A 88 -3.67 7.82 15.51
CA LEU A 88 -3.33 6.98 16.66
C LEU A 88 -2.81 5.58 16.27
N GLY A 89 -2.27 5.44 15.04
CA GLY A 89 -1.78 4.15 14.53
C GLY A 89 -2.86 3.15 14.18
N ILE A 90 -4.11 3.56 14.09
CA ILE A 90 -5.23 2.69 13.67
C ILE A 90 -5.53 2.90 12.19
N PRO A 91 -6.17 1.91 11.53
CA PRO A 91 -6.57 2.07 10.13
C PRO A 91 -7.50 3.26 9.92
N ASP A 92 -7.31 3.94 8.79
CA ASP A 92 -8.10 5.12 8.42
C ASP A 92 -9.44 4.68 7.83
N PRO A 93 -10.58 4.99 8.46
CA PRO A 93 -11.90 4.59 7.95
C PRO A 93 -12.51 5.59 6.96
N ASP A 94 -11.87 6.73 6.71
CA ASP A 94 -12.50 7.86 6.05
C ASP A 94 -11.96 8.17 4.67
N ASN A 95 -10.73 7.78 4.34
CA ASN A 95 -10.08 8.16 3.09
C ASN A 95 -9.92 6.95 2.17
N ASN A 96 -10.06 7.19 0.86
CA ASN A 96 -9.84 6.19 -0.18
C ASN A 96 -8.43 6.24 -0.79
N VAL A 97 -7.52 6.93 -0.14
CA VAL A 97 -6.08 6.93 -0.42
C VAL A 97 -5.35 6.72 0.89
N GLU A 98 -4.46 5.74 0.93
CA GLU A 98 -3.65 5.46 2.11
C GLU A 98 -2.18 5.42 1.74
N LEU A 99 -1.35 6.01 2.58
CA LEU A 99 0.09 6.14 2.34
C LEU A 99 0.88 5.64 3.55
N VAL A 100 1.97 4.93 3.26
CA VAL A 100 3.03 4.64 4.23
C VAL A 100 4.32 5.23 3.68
N ARG A 101 4.99 6.05 4.49
CA ARG A 101 6.26 6.69 4.14
C ARG A 101 7.32 6.34 5.16
N LEU A 102 8.44 5.82 4.68
CA LEU A 102 9.58 5.48 5.51
C LEU A 102 10.76 6.31 5.03
N GLU A 103 11.10 7.37 5.77
CA GLU A 103 12.21 8.26 5.40
C GLU A 103 13.57 7.56 5.53
N ASN A 104 13.67 6.65 6.50
CA ASN A 104 14.89 5.88 6.74
C ASN A 104 14.54 4.40 6.82
N PRO A 105 14.25 3.76 5.67
CA PRO A 105 13.83 2.36 5.68
C PRO A 105 14.99 1.45 6.13
N THR A 106 14.62 0.36 6.77
CA THR A 106 15.56 -0.71 7.09
C THR A 106 15.76 -1.61 5.89
N LEU A 107 17.00 -2.00 5.61
CA LEU A 107 17.32 -2.96 4.55
C LEU A 107 16.59 -4.28 4.80
N GLY A 108 16.02 -4.87 3.76
CA GLY A 108 15.48 -6.21 3.81
C GLY A 108 14.14 -6.37 3.12
N ASP A 109 13.41 -7.41 3.52
CA ASP A 109 12.15 -7.79 2.91
C ASP A 109 10.98 -7.13 3.62
N TYR A 110 10.00 -6.68 2.82
CA TYR A 110 8.78 -6.05 3.29
C TYR A 110 7.57 -6.82 2.80
N LEU A 111 6.57 -6.91 3.65
CA LEU A 111 5.27 -7.49 3.33
C LEU A 111 4.24 -6.37 3.31
N ILE A 112 3.44 -6.32 2.25
CA ILE A 112 2.30 -5.43 2.13
C ILE A 112 1.03 -6.26 2.24
N GLN A 113 0.07 -5.79 3.03
CA GLN A 113 -1.25 -6.39 3.08
C GLN A 113 -2.29 -5.32 2.79
N VAL A 114 -3.16 -5.60 1.82
CA VAL A 114 -4.35 -4.80 1.54
C VAL A 114 -5.56 -5.60 2.01
N THR A 115 -6.36 -5.03 2.89
CA THR A 115 -7.51 -5.71 3.50
C THR A 115 -8.78 -4.96 3.19
N ALA A 116 -9.83 -5.67 2.78
CA ALA A 116 -11.17 -5.11 2.70
C ALA A 116 -11.82 -5.22 4.08
N THR A 117 -11.67 -4.19 4.90
CA THR A 117 -12.23 -4.17 6.25
C THR A 117 -13.75 -4.18 6.20
N ASN A 118 -14.32 -3.42 5.27
CA ASN A 118 -15.77 -3.39 5.04
C ASN A 118 -16.01 -3.21 3.55
N LEU A 119 -16.76 -4.10 2.94
CA LEU A 119 -17.06 -4.06 1.51
C LEU A 119 -18.58 -4.11 1.32
N LEU A 120 -19.17 -2.97 0.99
CA LEU A 120 -20.61 -2.84 0.74
C LEU A 120 -20.96 -3.04 -0.74
N GLN A 121 -20.01 -2.77 -1.63
CA GLN A 121 -20.18 -2.89 -3.08
C GLN A 121 -19.03 -3.71 -3.66
N ALA A 122 -19.34 -4.83 -4.26
CA ALA A 122 -18.36 -5.72 -4.90
C ALA A 122 -18.63 -5.79 -6.41
N PRO A 123 -17.63 -6.03 -7.25
CA PRO A 123 -16.21 -6.13 -6.90
C PRO A 123 -15.58 -4.77 -6.66
N GLN A 124 -14.50 -4.72 -5.90
CA GLN A 124 -13.72 -3.52 -5.69
C GLN A 124 -12.30 -3.71 -6.19
N ASP A 125 -11.88 -2.88 -7.13
CA ASP A 125 -10.50 -2.79 -7.58
C ASP A 125 -9.71 -1.79 -6.73
N TYR A 126 -8.41 -1.73 -6.95
CA TYR A 126 -7.51 -0.81 -6.29
C TYR A 126 -6.21 -0.67 -7.09
N ALA A 127 -5.46 0.37 -6.79
CA ALA A 127 -4.10 0.55 -7.28
C ALA A 127 -3.15 0.58 -6.10
N LEU A 128 -2.06 -0.18 -6.20
CA LEU A 128 -1.00 -0.23 -5.19
C LEU A 128 0.30 0.20 -5.85
N VAL A 129 1.01 1.13 -5.22
CA VAL A 129 2.26 1.68 -5.75
C VAL A 129 3.35 1.56 -4.69
N VAL A 130 4.53 1.11 -5.10
CA VAL A 130 5.72 1.07 -4.25
C VAL A 130 6.84 1.82 -4.97
N ALA A 131 7.42 2.82 -4.31
CA ALA A 131 8.53 3.60 -4.85
C ALA A 131 9.67 3.64 -3.85
N GLY A 132 10.88 3.35 -4.31
CA GLY A 132 12.07 3.35 -3.47
C GLY A 132 13.23 2.65 -4.17
N GLU A 133 14.30 2.43 -3.42
CA GLU A 133 15.45 1.67 -3.93
C GLU A 133 15.21 0.19 -3.67
N LEU A 134 14.51 -0.44 -4.62
CA LEU A 134 14.08 -1.83 -4.50
C LEU A 134 15.13 -2.77 -5.08
N THR A 135 15.38 -3.87 -4.39
CA THR A 135 16.27 -4.94 -4.85
C THR A 135 15.52 -6.11 -5.46
N SER A 136 14.19 -6.12 -5.32
CA SER A 136 13.33 -7.07 -6.02
C SER A 136 12.04 -6.39 -6.45
N GLY A 137 11.36 -6.96 -7.44
CA GLY A 137 10.03 -6.52 -7.84
C GLY A 137 8.97 -6.92 -6.83
N LEU A 138 7.77 -6.38 -7.01
CA LEU A 138 6.62 -6.70 -6.19
C LEU A 138 6.05 -8.06 -6.61
N THR A 139 5.95 -8.99 -5.69
CA THR A 139 5.43 -10.33 -5.95
C THR A 139 4.24 -10.65 -5.04
N THR A 140 3.27 -11.39 -5.57
CA THR A 140 2.13 -11.88 -4.77
C THR A 140 2.58 -12.99 -3.83
N VAL A 141 2.09 -12.96 -2.62
CA VAL A 141 2.40 -13.96 -1.59
C VAL A 141 1.20 -14.83 -1.29
#